data_0f68df80363a724b543d05800f11b926
#
_entry.id   0f68df80363a724b543d05800f11b926
#
_cell.length_a   1.000
_cell.length_b   1.000
_cell.length_c   1.000
_cell.angle_alpha   90.00
_cell.angle_beta   90.00
_cell.angle_gamma   90.00
#
_symmetry.space_group_name_H-M   'P 1'
#
loop_
_entity.id
_entity.type
_entity.pdbx_description
1 polymer ?
#
loop_
_entity_poly.entity_id
_entity_poly.type
_entity_poly.pdbx_seq_one_letter_code
_entity_poly.pdbx_strand_id
1 'polypeptide(L)'
;MAADSVIIPVQCEYLALEGLSKLLNTLKKVKSGLNPGLEIEGFLLTMYMRNRLNNQVVNEVRQHFGDLAYDTIIQRNIRLGEAPSHGKPVMLYDASATGSENYLTLAREFLKRNRPAQEAATEPSGEEAAQQQ
;
A
#
# COMPACT_ATOMS: atom_id res chain seq x y z
N MET A 1 10.28 -15.84 -3.04
CA MET A 1 9.84 -17.25 -2.93
C MET A 1 9.39 -17.63 -1.53
N ALA A 2 9.93 -17.00 -0.51
CA ALA A 2 9.49 -17.22 0.88
C ALA A 2 8.27 -16.43 1.30
N ALA A 3 7.83 -15.45 0.49
CA ALA A 3 6.72 -14.56 0.81
C ALA A 3 5.36 -15.21 0.55
N ASP A 4 4.38 -14.86 1.37
CA ASP A 4 2.97 -15.25 1.17
C ASP A 4 2.26 -14.29 0.22
N SER A 5 2.62 -13.01 0.28
CA SER A 5 2.07 -11.96 -0.57
C SER A 5 3.11 -10.87 -0.84
N VAL A 6 2.85 -10.05 -1.86
CA VAL A 6 3.72 -8.93 -2.23
C VAL A 6 2.92 -7.64 -2.33
N ILE A 7 3.51 -6.55 -1.83
CA ILE A 7 3.07 -5.19 -2.09
C ILE A 7 3.91 -4.64 -3.23
N ILE A 8 3.27 -4.08 -4.24
CA ILE A 8 3.94 -3.54 -5.41
C ILE A 8 3.88 -2.01 -5.35
N PRO A 9 5.00 -1.33 -5.03
CA PRO A 9 5.04 0.12 -5.12
C PRO A 9 5.11 0.56 -6.60
N VAL A 10 4.31 1.55 -6.93
CA VAL A 10 4.22 2.13 -8.28
C VAL A 10 4.43 3.63 -8.17
N GLN A 11 5.50 4.13 -8.77
CA GLN A 11 5.72 5.58 -8.84
C GLN A 11 4.65 6.22 -9.73
N CYS A 12 4.22 7.43 -9.37
CA CYS A 12 3.19 8.17 -10.13
C CYS A 12 3.78 8.82 -11.39
N GLU A 13 4.47 8.04 -12.21
CA GLU A 13 5.09 8.44 -13.46
C GLU A 13 4.61 7.55 -14.61
N TYR A 14 4.56 8.11 -15.82
CA TYR A 14 4.06 7.40 -17.01
C TYR A 14 4.82 6.10 -17.29
N LEU A 15 6.15 6.12 -17.19
CA LEU A 15 7.00 4.95 -17.46
C LEU A 15 6.81 3.82 -16.43
N ALA A 16 6.29 4.13 -15.26
CA ALA A 16 6.02 3.12 -14.24
C ALA A 16 4.95 2.11 -14.69
N LEU A 17 3.98 2.54 -15.50
CA LEU A 17 2.93 1.66 -16.03
C LEU A 17 3.49 0.60 -16.97
N GLU A 18 4.49 0.95 -17.77
CA GLU A 18 5.18 -0.01 -18.64
C GLU A 18 5.98 -1.03 -17.82
N GLY A 19 6.73 -0.58 -16.84
CA GLY A 19 7.47 -1.44 -15.92
C GLY A 19 6.56 -2.39 -15.13
N LEU A 20 5.37 -1.93 -14.79
CA LEU A 20 4.39 -2.72 -14.07
C LEU A 20 3.93 -3.95 -14.87
N SER A 21 3.71 -3.82 -16.17
CA SER A 21 3.37 -4.96 -17.03
C SER A 21 4.44 -6.04 -17.01
N LYS A 22 5.71 -5.64 -17.06
CA LYS A 22 6.85 -6.56 -17.00
C LYS A 22 6.93 -7.27 -15.65
N LEU A 23 6.70 -6.53 -14.55
CA LEU A 23 6.70 -7.09 -13.20
C LEU A 23 5.57 -8.11 -13.03
N LEU A 24 4.38 -7.83 -13.52
CA LEU A 24 3.25 -8.75 -13.46
C LEU A 24 3.52 -10.05 -14.21
N ASN A 25 4.19 -9.99 -15.35
CA ASN A 25 4.63 -11.19 -16.07
C ASN A 25 5.63 -12.02 -15.25
N THR A 26 6.57 -11.37 -14.57
CA THR A 26 7.51 -12.02 -13.65
C THR A 26 6.78 -12.71 -12.51
N LEU A 27 5.80 -12.04 -11.91
CA LEU A 27 4.97 -12.62 -10.83
C LEU A 27 4.19 -13.84 -11.29
N LYS A 28 3.64 -13.83 -12.51
CA LYS A 28 2.98 -14.99 -13.09
C LYS A 28 3.93 -16.17 -13.20
N LYS A 29 5.18 -15.97 -13.64
CA LYS A 29 6.19 -17.01 -13.74
C LYS A 29 6.55 -17.58 -12.36
N VAL A 30 6.74 -16.73 -11.36
CA VAL A 30 7.01 -17.18 -9.98
C VAL A 30 5.84 -17.97 -9.44
N LYS A 31 4.63 -17.49 -9.62
CA LYS A 31 3.41 -18.16 -9.15
C LYS A 31 3.17 -19.51 -9.82
N SER A 32 3.50 -19.64 -11.10
CA SER A 32 3.28 -20.90 -11.85
C SER A 32 4.30 -21.99 -11.54
N GLY A 33 5.52 -21.65 -11.13
CA GLY A 33 6.61 -22.60 -10.96
C GLY A 33 7.20 -22.70 -9.56
N LEU A 34 7.48 -21.55 -8.92
CA LEU A 34 8.28 -21.49 -7.71
C LEU A 34 7.46 -21.29 -6.43
N ASN A 35 6.35 -20.58 -6.51
CA ASN A 35 5.49 -20.29 -5.35
C ASN A 35 4.02 -20.14 -5.79
N PRO A 36 3.27 -21.23 -5.90
CA PRO A 36 1.88 -21.19 -6.34
C PRO A 36 0.95 -20.42 -5.38
N GLY A 37 1.31 -20.32 -4.11
CA GLY A 37 0.53 -19.62 -3.09
C GLY A 37 0.79 -18.12 -3.02
N LEU A 38 1.70 -17.59 -3.84
CA LEU A 38 2.02 -16.16 -3.82
C LEU A 38 0.83 -15.34 -4.32
N GLU A 39 0.45 -14.35 -3.54
CA GLU A 39 -0.65 -13.43 -3.87
C GLU A 39 -0.15 -11.99 -3.94
N ILE A 40 -0.89 -11.14 -4.66
CA ILE A 40 -0.66 -9.69 -4.65
C ILE A 40 -1.46 -9.10 -3.49
N GLU A 41 -0.76 -8.56 -2.50
CA GLU A 41 -1.36 -7.87 -1.36
C GLU A 41 -2.01 -6.55 -1.80
N GLY A 42 -1.33 -5.82 -2.66
CA GLY A 42 -1.85 -4.57 -3.19
C GLY A 42 -0.82 -3.76 -3.96
N PHE A 43 -1.32 -2.72 -4.61
CA PHE A 43 -0.52 -1.74 -5.34
C PHE A 43 -0.46 -0.44 -4.52
N LEU A 44 0.73 0.03 -4.22
CA LEU A 44 0.96 1.24 -3.45
C LEU A 44 1.50 2.34 -4.36
N LEU A 45 0.73 3.39 -4.56
CA LEU A 45 1.16 4.56 -5.32
C LEU A 45 2.12 5.40 -4.47
N THR A 46 3.29 5.70 -5.03
CA THR A 46 4.35 6.45 -4.35
C THR A 46 4.80 7.64 -5.19
N MET A 47 5.61 8.51 -4.60
CA MET A 47 6.18 9.69 -5.26
C MET A 47 5.11 10.61 -5.87
N TYR A 48 3.95 10.67 -5.21
CA TYR A 48 2.84 11.46 -5.70
C TYR A 48 3.09 12.96 -5.50
N MET A 49 2.84 13.72 -6.55
CA MET A 49 2.77 15.18 -6.52
C MET A 49 1.41 15.61 -7.08
N ARG A 50 0.86 16.68 -6.55
CA ARG A 50 -0.42 17.19 -7.01
C ARG A 50 -0.27 17.86 -8.38
N ASN A 51 -0.35 17.06 -9.44
CA ASN A 51 -0.36 17.53 -10.81
C ASN A 51 -1.23 16.62 -11.70
N ARG A 52 -1.50 17.07 -12.92
CA ARG A 52 -2.40 16.39 -13.85
C ARG A 52 -1.89 14.98 -14.21
N LEU A 53 -0.59 14.85 -14.49
CA LEU A 53 0.00 13.58 -14.89
C LEU A 53 -0.08 12.54 -13.77
N ASN A 54 0.28 12.91 -12.55
CA ASN A 54 0.21 12.01 -11.40
C ASN A 54 -1.23 11.57 -11.12
N ASN A 55 -2.20 12.48 -11.20
CA ASN A 55 -3.61 12.14 -11.04
C ASN A 55 -4.10 11.17 -12.12
N GLN A 56 -3.63 11.32 -13.35
CA GLN A 56 -3.94 10.38 -14.43
C GLN A 56 -3.40 8.99 -14.13
N VAL A 57 -2.16 8.87 -13.68
CA VAL A 57 -1.55 7.58 -13.29
C VAL A 57 -2.34 6.93 -12.15
N VAL A 58 -2.69 7.70 -11.13
CA VAL A 58 -3.51 7.22 -10.00
C VAL A 58 -4.83 6.65 -10.50
N ASN A 59 -5.53 7.37 -11.36
CA ASN A 59 -6.82 6.93 -11.89
C ASN A 59 -6.69 5.66 -12.73
N GLU A 60 -5.67 5.55 -13.57
CA GLU A 60 -5.43 4.36 -14.38
C GLU A 60 -5.15 3.13 -13.52
N VAL A 61 -4.31 3.26 -12.49
CA VAL A 61 -4.02 2.16 -11.57
C VAL A 61 -5.29 1.73 -10.84
N ARG A 62 -6.09 2.67 -10.35
CA ARG A 62 -7.34 2.37 -9.66
C ARG A 62 -8.38 1.71 -10.57
N GLN A 63 -8.47 2.12 -11.84
CA GLN A 63 -9.37 1.49 -12.80
C GLN A 63 -8.96 0.05 -13.12
N HIS A 64 -7.67 -0.21 -13.30
CA HIS A 64 -7.19 -1.54 -13.67
C HIS A 64 -7.18 -2.54 -12.51
N PHE A 65 -6.87 -2.08 -11.30
CA PHE A 65 -6.65 -2.96 -10.16
C PHE A 65 -7.72 -2.86 -9.08
N GLY A 66 -8.59 -1.87 -9.15
CA GLY A 66 -9.72 -1.71 -8.25
C GLY A 66 -9.32 -1.80 -6.77
N ASP A 67 -9.90 -2.76 -6.06
CA ASP A 67 -9.69 -2.94 -4.62
C ASP A 67 -8.26 -3.36 -4.24
N LEU A 68 -7.46 -3.85 -5.19
CA LEU A 68 -6.05 -4.17 -4.96
C LEU A 68 -5.19 -2.93 -4.82
N ALA A 69 -5.60 -1.78 -5.38
CA ALA A 69 -4.91 -0.52 -5.16
C ALA A 69 -5.22 0.00 -3.75
N TYR A 70 -4.16 0.34 -2.99
CA TYR A 70 -4.35 0.97 -1.70
C TYR A 70 -4.98 2.35 -1.84
N ASP A 71 -5.87 2.70 -0.91
CA ASP A 71 -6.41 4.07 -0.83
C ASP A 71 -5.34 5.07 -0.41
N THR A 72 -4.42 4.62 0.44
CA THR A 72 -3.27 5.41 0.86
C THR A 72 -2.32 5.65 -0.30
N ILE A 73 -1.89 6.89 -0.47
CA ILE A 73 -0.91 7.31 -1.47
C ILE A 73 0.28 7.94 -0.73
N ILE A 74 1.48 7.50 -1.06
CA ILE A 74 2.70 8.08 -0.48
C ILE A 74 3.12 9.28 -1.32
N GLN A 75 3.06 10.45 -0.72
CA GLN A 75 3.44 11.70 -1.36
C GLN A 75 4.97 11.82 -1.43
N ARG A 76 5.44 12.50 -2.46
CA ARG A 76 6.85 12.85 -2.56
C ARG A 76 7.23 13.75 -1.39
N ASN A 77 8.20 13.33 -0.60
CA ASN A 77 8.62 14.04 0.61
C ASN A 77 10.13 13.92 0.77
N ILE A 78 10.80 15.04 0.93
CA ILE A 78 12.26 15.11 1.07
C ILE A 78 12.75 14.33 2.31
N ARG A 79 11.97 14.31 3.38
CA ARG A 79 12.31 13.60 4.62
C ARG A 79 12.47 12.10 4.43
N LEU A 80 11.70 11.51 3.50
CA LEU A 80 11.84 10.10 3.13
C LEU A 80 13.19 9.80 2.48
N GLY A 81 13.73 10.74 1.72
CA GLY A 81 15.06 10.63 1.13
C GLY A 81 16.19 10.91 2.12
N GLU A 82 15.98 11.80 3.07
CA GLU A 82 16.99 12.18 4.07
C GLU A 82 17.16 11.13 5.18
N ALA A 83 16.07 10.52 5.64
CA ALA A 83 16.08 9.59 6.76
C ALA A 83 17.10 8.45 6.63
N PRO A 84 17.23 7.76 5.47
CA PRO A 84 18.23 6.71 5.31
C PRO A 84 19.67 7.21 5.46
N SER A 85 19.97 8.46 5.09
CA SER A 85 21.30 9.03 5.25
C SER A 85 21.69 9.19 6.72
N HIS A 86 20.72 9.25 7.63
CA HIS A 86 20.91 9.28 9.08
C HIS A 86 20.75 7.91 9.74
N GLY A 87 20.56 6.85 8.94
CA GLY A 87 20.38 5.50 9.45
C GLY A 87 19.10 5.31 10.25
N LYS A 88 18.06 6.12 10.00
CA LYS A 88 16.81 6.09 10.75
C LYS A 88 15.63 5.89 9.82
N PRO A 89 14.57 5.18 10.27
CA PRO A 89 13.28 5.24 9.58
C PRO A 89 12.70 6.65 9.70
N VAL A 90 11.89 7.06 8.73
CA VAL A 90 11.34 8.41 8.68
C VAL A 90 10.55 8.77 9.94
N MET A 91 9.89 7.82 10.57
CA MET A 91 9.11 8.04 11.79
C MET A 91 9.98 8.45 12.98
N LEU A 92 11.22 7.98 13.03
CA LEU A 92 12.20 8.37 14.06
C LEU A 92 12.98 9.62 13.65
N TYR A 93 13.08 9.88 12.35
CA TYR A 93 13.77 11.05 11.83
C TYR A 93 12.92 12.32 11.93
N ASP A 94 11.68 12.26 11.46
CA ASP A 94 10.71 13.35 11.54
C ASP A 94 9.27 12.77 11.58
N ALA A 95 8.75 12.60 12.78
CA ALA A 95 7.43 12.01 12.98
C ALA A 95 6.29 12.89 12.44
N SER A 96 6.50 14.20 12.31
CA SER A 96 5.50 15.15 11.82
C SER A 96 5.53 15.33 10.30
N ALA A 97 6.51 14.72 9.61
CA ALA A 97 6.60 14.81 8.16
C ALA A 97 5.41 14.13 7.46
N THR A 98 5.02 14.68 6.32
CA THR A 98 3.95 14.09 5.49
C THR A 98 4.25 12.63 5.13
N GLY A 99 5.51 12.30 4.84
CA GLY A 99 5.93 10.93 4.56
C GLY A 99 5.68 9.99 5.73
N SER A 100 5.96 10.42 6.97
CA SER A 100 5.66 9.65 8.18
C SER A 100 4.17 9.39 8.34
N GLU A 101 3.35 10.40 8.16
CA GLU A 101 1.89 10.29 8.23
C GLU A 101 1.35 9.33 7.16
N ASN A 102 1.85 9.43 5.93
CA ASN A 102 1.43 8.56 4.84
C ASN A 102 1.73 7.09 5.16
N TYR A 103 2.93 6.77 5.65
CA TYR A 103 3.28 5.39 5.99
C TYR A 103 2.52 4.86 7.20
N LEU A 104 2.21 5.70 8.18
CA LEU A 104 1.34 5.30 9.28
C LEU A 104 -0.08 4.98 8.81
N THR A 105 -0.61 5.79 7.91
CA THR A 105 -1.92 5.56 7.29
C THR A 105 -1.91 4.26 6.48
N LEU A 106 -0.83 4.01 5.73
CA LEU A 106 -0.64 2.75 5.02
C LEU A 106 -0.65 1.56 5.97
N ALA A 107 0.07 1.65 7.08
CA ALA A 107 0.13 0.58 8.07
C ALA A 107 -1.25 0.27 8.64
N ARG A 108 -2.05 1.27 8.93
CA ARG A 108 -3.43 1.09 9.41
C ARG A 108 -4.30 0.42 8.35
N GLU A 109 -4.20 0.84 7.10
CA GLU A 109 -4.94 0.23 5.99
C GLU A 109 -4.53 -1.21 5.78
N PHE A 110 -3.23 -1.50 5.80
CA PHE A 110 -2.71 -2.86 5.69
C PHE A 110 -3.24 -3.77 6.80
N LEU A 111 -3.19 -3.32 8.05
CA LEU A 111 -3.69 -4.09 9.18
C LEU A 111 -5.19 -4.33 9.08
N LYS A 112 -5.95 -3.34 8.65
CA LYS A 112 -7.39 -3.47 8.45
C LYS A 112 -7.74 -4.49 7.37
N ARG A 113 -7.01 -4.50 6.25
CA ARG A 113 -7.20 -5.47 5.16
C ARG A 113 -6.83 -6.90 5.55
N ASN A 114 -5.87 -7.06 6.45
CA ASN A 114 -5.36 -8.37 6.88
C ASN A 114 -5.87 -8.79 8.26
N ARG A 115 -6.84 -8.06 8.82
CA ARG A 115 -7.44 -8.41 10.10
C ARG A 115 -8.16 -9.76 9.99
N PRO A 116 -7.88 -10.73 10.87
CA PRO A 116 -8.59 -12.01 10.86
C PRO A 116 -10.09 -11.83 11.03
N ALA A 117 -10.88 -12.62 10.31
CA ALA A 117 -12.35 -12.55 10.38
C ALA A 117 -12.90 -12.75 11.81
N GLN A 118 -12.19 -13.50 12.65
CA GLN A 118 -12.54 -13.73 14.04
C GLN A 118 -12.42 -12.47 14.92
N GLU A 119 -11.45 -11.61 14.66
CA GLU A 119 -11.31 -10.33 15.39
C GLU A 119 -12.39 -9.33 14.99
N ALA A 120 -12.79 -9.33 13.73
CA ALA A 120 -13.87 -8.49 13.24
C ALA A 120 -15.25 -8.89 13.83
N ALA A 121 -15.44 -10.16 14.18
CA ALA A 121 -16.66 -10.67 14.81
C ALA A 121 -16.75 -10.41 16.31
N THR A 122 -15.66 -10.02 16.96
CA THR A 122 -15.60 -9.76 18.42
C THR A 122 -15.74 -8.28 18.78
N GLU A 123 -15.80 -7.38 17.80
CA GLU A 123 -16.16 -5.99 18.09
C GLU A 123 -17.67 -5.94 18.41
N PRO A 124 -18.05 -5.51 19.63
CA PRO A 124 -19.47 -5.42 19.98
C PRO A 124 -20.13 -4.39 19.06
N SER A 125 -21.13 -4.81 18.32
CA SER A 125 -22.00 -3.89 17.62
C SER A 125 -22.63 -2.95 18.66
N GLY A 126 -22.56 -1.64 18.39
CA GLY A 126 -23.07 -0.63 19.35
C GLY A 126 -24.56 -0.77 19.70
N GLU A 127 -25.28 -1.70 19.08
CA GLU A 127 -26.67 -2.01 19.37
C GLU A 127 -26.85 -2.93 20.58
N GLU A 128 -25.90 -3.83 20.87
CA GLU A 128 -26.01 -4.69 22.04
C GLU A 128 -25.73 -3.96 23.36
N ALA A 129 -24.95 -2.91 23.34
CA ALA A 129 -24.67 -2.09 24.52
C ALA A 129 -25.88 -1.24 24.95
N ALA A 130 -26.83 -0.94 24.06
CA ALA A 130 -28.01 -0.13 24.33
C ALA A 130 -29.17 -0.95 24.94
N GLN A 131 -29.17 -2.27 24.84
CA GLN A 131 -30.22 -3.15 25.35
C GLN A 131 -29.96 -3.65 26.77
N GLN A 132 -28.82 -3.41 27.37
CA GLN A 132 -28.46 -3.82 28.73
C GLN A 132 -28.59 -2.69 29.77
N GLN A 133 -29.15 -1.56 29.38
CA GLN A 133 -29.56 -0.50 30.30
C GLN A 133 -31.08 -0.49 30.44
#